data_4fc9871b15a9aac6ee45d01ced52d738
#
_entry.id   4fc9871b15a9aac6ee45d01ced52d738
#
_cell.length_a   1.000
_cell.length_b   1.000
_cell.length_c   1.000
_cell.angle_alpha   90.00
_cell.angle_beta   90.00
_cell.angle_gamma   90.00
#
_symmetry.space_group_name_H-M   'P 1'
#
loop_
_entity.id
_entity.type
_entity.pdbx_description
1 polymer ?
#
loop_
_entity_poly.entity_id
_entity_poly.type
_entity_poly.pdbx_seq_one_letter_code
_entity_poly.pdbx_strand_id
1 'polypeptide(L)'
;MLDFMPSDAQDRLLDNITALSAAGSRLATESAPNPEPGDEEKMKERMQTISERWRTHGFDLDMAGLVYFGERNEAAPYLSGHGWQLTSASIRELFDANGLAPLEDDDMRMGEMLYTSGKLNKNAK
;
A
#
# COMPACT_ATOMS: atom_id res chain seq x y z
N MET A 1 -2.43 -0.12 5.33
CA MET A 1 -3.75 -0.68 5.70
C MET A 1 -4.09 -1.92 4.90
N LEU A 2 -3.95 -1.89 3.58
CA LEU A 2 -4.32 -3.04 2.74
C LEU A 2 -3.51 -4.30 3.05
N ASP A 3 -2.27 -4.15 3.45
CA ASP A 3 -1.41 -5.28 3.79
C ASP A 3 -1.88 -6.06 5.02
N PHE A 4 -2.79 -5.49 5.80
CA PHE A 4 -3.37 -6.16 6.96
C PHE A 4 -4.62 -6.95 6.61
N MET A 5 -4.90 -7.10 5.32
CA MET A 5 -6.04 -7.87 4.82
C MET A 5 -5.57 -9.02 3.95
N PRO A 6 -6.25 -10.18 3.99
CA PRO A 6 -6.05 -11.19 2.97
C PRO A 6 -6.34 -10.62 1.57
N SER A 7 -5.72 -11.20 0.55
CA SER A 7 -5.86 -10.74 -0.84
C SER A 7 -7.32 -10.63 -1.28
N ASP A 8 -8.12 -11.64 -1.00
CA ASP A 8 -9.53 -11.65 -1.40
C ASP A 8 -10.36 -10.61 -0.64
N ALA A 9 -10.01 -10.34 0.62
CA ALA A 9 -10.68 -9.29 1.40
C ALA A 9 -10.37 -7.91 0.85
N GLN A 10 -9.13 -7.69 0.41
CA GLN A 10 -8.75 -6.45 -0.23
C GLN A 10 -9.58 -6.22 -1.49
N ASP A 11 -9.70 -7.23 -2.35
CA ASP A 11 -10.49 -7.12 -3.58
C ASP A 11 -11.94 -6.81 -3.27
N ARG A 12 -12.53 -7.48 -2.28
CA ARG A 12 -13.92 -7.21 -1.89
C ARG A 12 -14.10 -5.80 -1.37
N LEU A 13 -13.14 -5.29 -0.60
CA LEU A 13 -13.21 -3.91 -0.11
C LEU A 13 -13.19 -2.92 -1.28
N LEU A 14 -12.28 -3.10 -2.22
CA LEU A 14 -12.16 -2.20 -3.36
C LEU A 14 -13.41 -2.29 -4.26
N ASP A 15 -13.96 -3.48 -4.44
CA ASP A 15 -15.20 -3.67 -5.19
C ASP A 15 -16.37 -2.96 -4.52
N ASN A 16 -16.48 -3.08 -3.20
CA ASN A 16 -17.55 -2.44 -2.44
C ASN A 16 -17.44 -0.92 -2.47
N ILE A 17 -16.24 -0.39 -2.33
CA ILE A 17 -16.01 1.05 -2.43
C ILE A 17 -16.46 1.54 -3.81
N THR A 18 -16.10 0.82 -4.86
CA THR A 18 -16.48 1.18 -6.22
C THR A 18 -18.00 1.13 -6.41
N ALA A 19 -18.62 0.05 -5.95
CA ALA A 19 -20.07 -0.14 -6.11
C ALA A 19 -20.89 0.92 -5.37
N LEU A 20 -20.40 1.38 -4.22
CA LEU A 20 -21.13 2.33 -3.37
C LEU A 20 -20.78 3.79 -3.67
N SER A 21 -19.85 4.04 -4.59
CA SER A 21 -19.43 5.39 -4.93
C SER A 21 -20.16 5.89 -6.17
N ALA A 22 -20.56 7.16 -6.14
CA ALA A 22 -21.15 7.81 -7.30
C ALA A 22 -20.06 8.26 -8.29
N ALA A 23 -20.44 8.47 -9.54
CA ALA A 23 -19.54 9.04 -10.55
C ALA A 23 -18.96 10.36 -10.02
N GLY A 24 -17.68 10.58 -10.20
CA GLY A 24 -16.99 11.76 -9.71
C GLY A 24 -16.49 11.66 -8.29
N SER A 25 -16.78 10.56 -7.59
CA SER A 25 -16.24 10.33 -6.25
C SER A 25 -14.72 10.26 -6.32
N ARG A 26 -14.07 10.75 -5.27
CA ARG A 26 -12.61 10.76 -5.18
C ARG A 26 -12.13 9.74 -4.15
N LEU A 27 -10.96 9.18 -4.45
CA LEU A 27 -10.34 8.18 -3.58
C LEU A 27 -8.85 8.49 -3.48
N ALA A 28 -8.33 8.24 -2.30
CA ALA A 28 -6.88 8.25 -2.09
C ALA A 28 -6.52 7.01 -1.28
N THR A 29 -5.46 6.35 -1.67
CA THR A 29 -5.02 5.14 -0.96
C THR A 29 -3.50 5.05 -0.96
N GLU A 30 -3.01 4.37 0.04
CA GLU A 30 -1.59 4.08 0.20
C GLU A 30 -1.41 2.58 0.02
N SER A 31 -0.37 2.18 -0.67
CA SER A 31 -0.07 0.76 -0.83
C SER A 31 1.43 0.54 -0.99
N ALA A 32 1.87 -0.64 -0.55
CA ALA A 32 3.23 -1.09 -0.80
C ALA A 32 3.26 -1.86 -2.12
N PRO A 33 4.34 -1.74 -2.89
CA PRO A 33 4.50 -2.61 -4.06
C PRO A 33 4.65 -4.06 -3.60
N ASN A 34 4.27 -5.00 -4.45
CA ASN A 34 4.47 -6.41 -4.15
C ASN A 34 5.97 -6.71 -4.06
N PRO A 35 6.39 -7.50 -3.07
CA PRO A 35 7.81 -7.84 -2.95
C PRO A 35 8.28 -8.69 -4.13
N GLU A 36 9.53 -8.51 -4.51
CA GLU A 36 10.16 -9.35 -5.51
C GLU A 36 10.33 -10.76 -4.97
N PRO A 37 10.43 -11.79 -5.85
CA PRO A 37 10.69 -13.13 -5.38
C PRO A 37 11.96 -13.19 -4.52
N GLY A 38 11.85 -13.77 -3.33
CA GLY A 38 12.96 -13.87 -2.39
C GLY A 38 13.06 -12.72 -1.39
N ASP A 39 12.35 -11.62 -1.63
CA ASP A 39 12.39 -10.46 -0.71
C ASP A 39 11.43 -10.60 0.46
N GLU A 40 10.45 -11.49 0.34
CA GLU A 40 9.43 -11.67 1.38
C GLU A 40 10.04 -12.06 2.73
N GLU A 41 10.97 -13.01 2.72
CA GLU A 41 11.64 -13.45 3.95
C GLU A 41 12.47 -12.32 4.57
N LYS A 42 13.17 -11.56 3.74
CA LYS A 42 13.93 -10.41 4.22
C LYS A 42 13.03 -9.36 4.85
N MET A 43 11.86 -9.14 4.25
CA MET A 43 10.89 -8.20 4.77
C MET A 43 10.36 -8.65 6.13
N LYS A 44 10.06 -9.93 6.27
CA LYS A 44 9.62 -10.51 7.54
C LYS A 44 10.68 -10.33 8.63
N GLU A 45 11.94 -10.60 8.31
CA GLU A 45 13.05 -10.44 9.25
C GLU A 45 13.19 -9.00 9.70
N ARG A 46 13.07 -8.05 8.78
CA ARG A 46 13.15 -6.62 9.11
C ARG A 46 12.00 -6.18 10.00
N MET A 47 10.78 -6.65 9.71
CA MET A 47 9.62 -6.37 10.55
C MET A 47 9.79 -6.93 11.96
N GLN A 48 10.37 -8.13 12.07
CA GLN A 48 10.64 -8.74 13.38
C GLN A 48 11.66 -7.93 14.16
N THR A 49 12.72 -7.47 13.50
CA THR A 49 13.75 -6.64 14.12
C THR A 49 13.16 -5.33 14.65
N ILE A 50 12.29 -4.69 13.87
CA ILE A 50 11.61 -3.46 14.26
C ILE A 50 10.69 -3.73 15.45
N SER A 51 9.94 -4.82 15.42
CA SER A 51 9.04 -5.21 16.51
C SER A 51 9.79 -5.44 17.81
N GLU A 52 10.94 -6.08 17.73
CA GLU A 52 11.81 -6.30 18.90
C GLU A 52 12.31 -4.98 19.47
N ARG A 53 12.69 -4.04 18.60
CA ARG A 53 13.13 -2.71 19.01
C ARG A 53 12.01 -1.96 19.74
N TRP A 54 10.80 -2.04 19.20
CA TRP A 54 9.64 -1.40 19.84
C TRP A 54 9.33 -2.03 21.19
N ARG A 55 9.50 -3.35 21.30
CA ARG A 55 9.24 -4.06 22.56
C ARG A 55 10.15 -3.56 23.66
N THR A 56 11.41 -3.22 23.37
CA THR A 56 12.33 -2.69 24.35
C THR A 56 11.89 -1.32 24.87
N HIS A 57 11.01 -0.64 24.14
CA HIS A 57 10.45 0.66 24.55
C HIS A 57 9.00 0.52 25.06
N GLY A 58 8.58 -0.69 25.37
CA GLY A 58 7.26 -0.93 25.95
C GLY A 58 6.14 -1.09 24.95
N PHE A 59 6.41 -1.10 23.64
CA PHE A 59 5.40 -1.28 22.60
C PHE A 59 5.48 -2.69 22.04
N ASP A 60 4.59 -3.56 22.49
CA ASP A 60 4.60 -4.97 22.12
C ASP A 60 3.62 -5.22 20.98
N LEU A 61 4.11 -5.10 19.74
CA LEU A 61 3.32 -5.35 18.54
C LEU A 61 4.15 -6.18 17.56
N ASP A 62 3.62 -7.33 17.16
CA ASP A 62 4.25 -8.19 16.15
C ASP A 62 3.75 -7.81 14.77
N MET A 63 4.46 -6.90 14.09
CA MET A 63 4.08 -6.44 12.77
C MET A 63 4.05 -7.56 11.74
N ALA A 64 5.03 -8.47 11.79
CA ALA A 64 5.09 -9.57 10.82
C ALA A 64 3.87 -10.49 10.94
N GLY A 65 3.33 -10.63 12.15
CA GLY A 65 2.14 -11.44 12.38
C GLY A 65 0.85 -10.78 11.93
N LEU A 66 0.85 -9.47 11.70
CA LEU A 66 -0.34 -8.74 11.26
C LEU A 66 -0.44 -8.59 9.75
N VAL A 67 0.68 -8.70 9.05
CA VAL A 67 0.74 -8.50 7.60
C VAL A 67 0.48 -9.83 6.90
N TYR A 68 -0.37 -9.79 5.87
CA TYR A 68 -0.60 -10.94 5.00
C TYR A 68 0.36 -10.89 3.83
N PHE A 69 1.31 -11.80 3.80
CA PHE A 69 2.27 -11.93 2.70
C PHE A 69 1.66 -12.79 1.59
N GLY A 70 2.26 -12.73 0.42
CA GLY A 70 1.83 -13.50 -0.74
C GLY A 70 1.32 -12.59 -1.85
N GLU A 71 0.89 -13.21 -2.94
CA GLU A 71 0.39 -12.46 -4.08
C GLU A 71 -0.93 -11.79 -3.78
N ARG A 72 -1.05 -10.57 -4.25
CA ARG A 72 -2.30 -9.80 -4.21
C ARG A 72 -2.34 -8.84 -5.37
N ASN A 73 -3.53 -8.38 -5.70
CA ASN A 73 -3.67 -7.33 -6.70
C ASN A 73 -3.09 -6.03 -6.16
N GLU A 74 -2.36 -5.31 -7.00
CA GLU A 74 -1.96 -3.96 -6.65
C GLU A 74 -3.18 -3.06 -6.78
N ALA A 75 -3.37 -2.16 -5.82
CA ALA A 75 -4.59 -1.36 -5.74
C ALA A 75 -4.81 -0.50 -6.98
N ALA A 76 -3.78 0.18 -7.48
CA ALA A 76 -3.95 1.11 -8.59
C ALA A 76 -4.38 0.40 -9.88
N PRO A 77 -3.69 -0.66 -10.36
CA PRO A 77 -4.17 -1.36 -11.56
C PRO A 77 -5.56 -1.98 -11.37
N TYR A 78 -5.84 -2.53 -10.19
CA TYR A 78 -7.14 -3.14 -9.92
C TYR A 78 -8.27 -2.11 -10.03
N LEU A 79 -8.10 -0.97 -9.38
CA LEU A 79 -9.10 0.10 -9.41
C LEU A 79 -9.22 0.72 -10.81
N SER A 80 -8.10 0.87 -11.52
CA SER A 80 -8.13 1.40 -12.89
C SER A 80 -8.96 0.51 -13.81
N GLY A 81 -8.90 -0.80 -13.61
CA GLY A 81 -9.73 -1.75 -14.35
C GLY A 81 -11.21 -1.69 -14.00
N HIS A 82 -11.56 -0.95 -12.95
CA HIS A 82 -12.95 -0.82 -12.46
C HIS A 82 -13.49 0.61 -12.57
N GLY A 83 -12.93 1.41 -13.45
CA GLY A 83 -13.47 2.73 -13.78
C GLY A 83 -12.84 3.91 -13.07
N TRP A 84 -11.80 3.70 -12.29
CA TRP A 84 -11.11 4.78 -11.60
C TRP A 84 -10.01 5.36 -12.49
N GLN A 85 -9.95 6.70 -12.55
CA GLN A 85 -8.85 7.41 -13.20
C GLN A 85 -7.90 7.86 -12.10
N LEU A 86 -6.71 7.24 -12.07
CA LEU A 86 -5.79 7.39 -10.95
C LEU A 86 -4.42 7.86 -11.40
N THR A 87 -3.75 8.55 -10.48
CA THR A 87 -2.32 8.83 -10.58
C THR A 87 -1.65 8.29 -9.32
N SER A 88 -0.44 7.78 -9.47
CA SER A 88 0.33 7.24 -8.36
C SER A 88 1.69 7.91 -8.29
N ALA A 89 2.18 8.13 -7.07
CA ALA A 89 3.52 8.62 -6.84
C ALA A 89 4.10 7.89 -5.64
N SER A 90 5.38 7.55 -5.73
CA SER A 90 6.07 6.94 -4.60
C SER A 90 6.48 8.02 -3.59
N ILE A 91 6.78 7.60 -2.35
CA ILE A 91 7.31 8.53 -1.35
C ILE A 91 8.59 9.18 -1.88
N ARG A 92 9.46 8.39 -2.54
CA ARG A 92 10.69 8.93 -3.12
C ARG A 92 10.40 10.03 -4.13
N GLU A 93 9.44 9.82 -5.03
CA GLU A 93 9.04 10.81 -6.01
C GLU A 93 8.46 12.06 -5.35
N LEU A 94 7.65 11.87 -4.31
CA LEU A 94 7.05 12.99 -3.58
C LEU A 94 8.10 13.80 -2.82
N PHE A 95 9.07 13.14 -2.22
CA PHE A 95 10.17 13.82 -1.55
C PHE A 95 10.98 14.65 -2.55
N ASP A 96 11.30 14.04 -3.70
CA ASP A 96 12.05 14.74 -4.75
C ASP A 96 11.29 15.96 -5.26
N ALA A 97 9.99 15.80 -5.52
CA ALA A 97 9.14 16.89 -6.02
C ALA A 97 9.00 18.03 -5.03
N ASN A 98 9.20 17.78 -3.75
CA ASN A 98 9.06 18.78 -2.69
C ASN A 98 10.38 19.24 -2.10
N GLY A 99 11.49 18.88 -2.72
CA GLY A 99 12.81 19.30 -2.28
C GLY A 99 13.30 18.68 -0.98
N LEU A 100 12.75 17.53 -0.62
CA LEU A 100 13.13 16.82 0.59
C LEU A 100 14.25 15.82 0.30
N ALA A 101 15.14 15.65 1.27
CA ALA A 101 16.24 14.69 1.14
C ALA A 101 15.70 13.26 1.08
N PRO A 102 16.36 12.36 0.30
CA PRO A 102 15.95 10.96 0.28
C PRO A 102 16.02 10.32 1.65
N LEU A 103 15.20 9.28 1.86
CA LEU A 103 15.24 8.50 3.09
C LEU A 103 16.59 7.78 3.21
N GLU A 104 17.19 7.87 4.39
CA GLU A 104 18.39 7.12 4.70
C GLU A 104 17.99 5.78 5.31
N ASP A 105 18.82 4.75 5.08
CA ASP A 105 18.60 3.40 5.65
C ASP A 105 17.18 2.88 5.41
N ASP A 106 16.74 2.96 4.13
CA ASP A 106 15.39 2.59 3.74
C ASP A 106 15.22 1.07 3.64
N ASP A 107 15.48 0.39 4.75
CA ASP A 107 15.42 -1.08 4.84
C ASP A 107 14.03 -1.63 4.56
N MET A 108 13.00 -0.88 4.91
CA MET A 108 11.61 -1.29 4.71
C MET A 108 11.06 -0.84 3.36
N ARG A 109 11.92 -0.27 2.52
CA ARG A 109 11.54 0.23 1.21
C ARG A 109 10.39 1.23 1.28
N MET A 110 10.43 2.07 2.31
CA MET A 110 9.39 3.10 2.50
C MET A 110 9.34 4.09 1.33
N GLY A 111 10.49 4.35 0.69
CA GLY A 111 10.54 5.22 -0.48
C GLY A 111 9.75 4.69 -1.67
N GLU A 112 9.44 3.41 -1.69
CA GLU A 112 8.68 2.77 -2.77
C GLU A 112 7.19 2.65 -2.47
N MET A 113 6.76 3.04 -1.26
CA MET A 113 5.33 3.11 -0.94
C MET A 113 4.63 4.04 -1.92
N LEU A 114 3.46 3.64 -2.37
CA LEU A 114 2.71 4.38 -3.38
C LEU A 114 1.54 5.12 -2.75
N TYR A 115 1.39 6.38 -3.12
CA TYR A 115 0.19 7.18 -2.83
C TYR A 115 -0.56 7.33 -4.14
N THR A 116 -1.76 6.77 -4.18
CA THR A 116 -2.59 6.72 -5.38
C THR A 116 -3.87 7.50 -5.13
N SER A 117 -4.25 8.36 -6.06
CA SER A 117 -5.48 9.15 -5.92
C SER A 117 -6.11 9.41 -7.28
N GLY A 118 -7.40 9.69 -7.24
CA GLY A 118 -8.13 9.98 -8.46
C GLY A 118 -9.63 9.98 -8.25
N LYS A 119 -10.35 9.83 -9.33
CA LYS A 119 -11.81 9.87 -9.29
C LYS A 119 -12.43 8.73 -10.08
N LEU A 120 -13.64 8.40 -9.68
CA LEU A 120 -14.42 7.35 -10.35
C LEU A 120 -15.10 7.94 -11.57
N ASN A 121 -14.89 7.32 -12.71
CA ASN A 121 -15.52 7.69 -13.96
C ASN A 121 -16.50 6.59 -14.35
N LYS A 122 -17.71 6.63 -13.77
CA LYS A 122 -18.78 5.72 -14.14
C LYS A 122 -19.47 6.25 -15.38
N ASN A 123 -18.83 6.10 -16.50
CA ASN A 123 -19.57 6.38 -17.71
C ASN A 123 -20.51 5.27 -17.96
N ALA A 124 -21.43 5.61 -17.84
CA ALA A 124 -22.16 4.67 -18.20
C ALA A 124 -22.00 3.78 -19.28
N LYS A 125 -21.71 3.77 -19.41
CA LYS A 125 -21.72 3.14 -20.29
C LYS A 125 -22.20 3.08 -20.71
#